data_1172c52cba25c7517367210cab235de5
#
_entry.id   1172c52cba25c7517367210cab235de5
#
_cell.length_a   1.000
_cell.length_b   1.000
_cell.length_c   1.000
_cell.angle_alpha   90.00
_cell.angle_beta   90.00
_cell.angle_gamma   90.00
#
_symmetry.space_group_name_H-M   'P 1'
#
loop_
_entity.id
_entity.type
_entity.pdbx_description
1 polymer ?
#
loop_
_entity_poly.entity_id
_entity_poly.type
_entity_poly.pdbx_seq_one_letter_code
_entity_poly.pdbx_strand_id
1 'polypeptide(L)'
;MQVVRWGWLAFALVWGAGESVAAQSRVTIGRLQYDGGGDWYANPSSLPNLLKEIDLRTTIPVESREVALTLSDARLWDVPYLYLTGHGNLRWSEAELVTLRRYLARGGFLHIDDSYGMDESVRREVLRLYPENPLVEVPL
;
A
#
# COMPACT_ATOMS: atom_id res chain seq x y z
N MET A 1 11.67 -59.75 55.25
CA MET A 1 12.36 -58.59 54.69
C MET A 1 11.91 -58.40 53.23
N GLN A 2 10.93 -57.51 52.98
CA GLN A 2 10.44 -57.23 51.62
C GLN A 2 11.03 -55.89 51.15
N VAL A 3 11.71 -55.95 50.02
CA VAL A 3 12.31 -54.76 49.37
C VAL A 3 11.31 -54.24 48.37
N VAL A 4 10.77 -53.04 48.62
CA VAL A 4 9.88 -52.34 47.72
C VAL A 4 10.74 -51.54 46.70
N ARG A 5 10.63 -51.91 45.40
CA ARG A 5 11.28 -51.19 44.29
C ARG A 5 10.34 -50.11 43.80
N TRP A 6 10.76 -48.84 43.97
CA TRP A 6 10.09 -47.70 43.40
C TRP A 6 10.52 -47.51 41.94
N GLY A 7 9.56 -47.70 41.03
CA GLY A 7 9.77 -47.39 39.61
C GLY A 7 9.54 -45.90 39.35
N TRP A 8 10.55 -45.24 38.81
CA TRP A 8 10.47 -43.85 38.32
C TRP A 8 9.87 -43.87 36.91
N LEU A 9 8.63 -43.38 36.77
CA LEU A 9 8.03 -43.06 35.47
C LEU A 9 8.53 -41.67 35.04
N ALA A 10 9.45 -41.65 34.07
CA ALA A 10 9.87 -40.42 33.39
C ALA A 10 8.79 -39.99 32.41
N PHE A 11 8.09 -38.90 32.70
CA PHE A 11 7.19 -38.24 31.79
C PHE A 11 8.03 -37.38 30.84
N ALA A 12 8.21 -37.81 29.59
CA ALA A 12 8.80 -37.01 28.52
C ALA A 12 7.77 -36.02 28.03
N LEU A 13 7.89 -34.75 28.42
CA LEU A 13 7.18 -33.62 27.84
C LEU A 13 7.76 -33.34 26.44
N VAL A 14 7.08 -33.80 25.39
CA VAL A 14 7.37 -33.40 24.02
C VAL A 14 6.80 -31.98 23.82
N TRP A 15 7.67 -30.97 23.91
CA TRP A 15 7.34 -29.65 23.47
C TRP A 15 7.34 -29.65 21.93
N GLY A 16 6.14 -29.73 21.35
CA GLY A 16 5.94 -29.43 19.95
C GLY A 16 6.20 -27.91 19.73
N ALA A 17 7.36 -27.56 19.20
CA ALA A 17 7.61 -26.23 18.65
C ALA A 17 6.70 -26.08 17.42
N GLY A 18 5.52 -25.50 17.61
CA GLY A 18 4.69 -25.04 16.53
C GLY A 18 5.42 -23.87 15.86
N GLU A 19 6.05 -24.11 14.71
CA GLU A 19 6.52 -23.04 13.85
C GLU A 19 5.29 -22.22 13.45
N SER A 20 5.15 -21.05 14.07
CA SER A 20 4.22 -20.02 13.61
C SER A 20 4.72 -19.55 12.26
N VAL A 21 4.18 -20.08 11.18
CA VAL A 21 4.34 -19.50 9.85
C VAL A 21 3.71 -18.13 9.92
N ALA A 22 4.54 -17.09 10.07
CA ALA A 22 4.10 -15.73 9.99
C ALA A 22 3.39 -15.57 8.64
N ALA A 23 2.09 -15.33 8.67
CA ALA A 23 1.33 -15.08 7.47
C ALA A 23 1.98 -13.87 6.77
N GLN A 24 2.59 -14.08 5.60
CA GLN A 24 3.15 -12.98 4.83
C GLN A 24 2.03 -12.00 4.52
N SER A 25 2.19 -10.76 4.99
CA SER A 25 1.23 -9.69 4.69
C SER A 25 1.18 -9.50 3.18
N ARG A 26 -0.02 -9.60 2.61
CA ARG A 26 -0.22 -9.38 1.18
C ARG A 26 -0.11 -7.89 0.87
N VAL A 27 0.59 -7.57 -0.20
CA VAL A 27 0.71 -6.19 -0.67
C VAL A 27 -0.59 -5.76 -1.33
N THR A 28 -1.11 -4.59 -0.98
CA THR A 28 -2.23 -3.97 -1.67
C THR A 28 -1.85 -2.64 -2.29
N ILE A 29 -2.61 -2.21 -3.31
CA ILE A 29 -2.49 -0.89 -3.94
C ILE A 29 -3.67 -0.04 -3.45
N GLY A 30 -3.39 1.19 -3.03
CA GLY A 30 -4.40 2.17 -2.68
C GLY A 30 -4.78 3.02 -3.90
N ARG A 31 -6.03 2.94 -4.34
CA ARG A 31 -6.58 3.91 -5.29
C ARG A 31 -6.94 5.18 -4.53
N LEU A 32 -6.21 6.25 -4.77
CA LEU A 32 -6.39 7.51 -4.05
C LEU A 32 -7.61 8.27 -4.54
N GLN A 33 -8.57 8.48 -3.64
CA GLN A 33 -9.69 9.41 -3.84
C GLN A 33 -9.22 10.82 -3.54
N TYR A 34 -9.49 11.76 -4.45
CA TYR A 34 -9.08 13.16 -4.33
C TYR A 34 -10.21 14.10 -4.71
N ASP A 35 -10.10 15.34 -4.28
CA ASP A 35 -11.01 16.43 -4.63
C ASP A 35 -10.49 17.23 -5.83
N GLY A 36 -11.33 18.13 -6.35
CA GLY A 36 -10.98 19.03 -7.45
C GLY A 36 -11.83 18.84 -8.70
N GLY A 37 -12.69 17.83 -8.73
CA GLY A 37 -13.61 17.55 -9.85
C GLY A 37 -13.08 16.56 -10.88
N GLY A 38 -11.91 15.95 -10.65
CA GLY A 38 -11.44 14.82 -11.46
C GLY A 38 -12.11 13.50 -11.06
N ASP A 39 -12.07 12.53 -11.97
CA ASP A 39 -12.72 11.23 -11.82
C ASP A 39 -11.74 10.16 -11.32
N TRP A 40 -11.32 10.24 -10.06
CA TRP A 40 -10.40 9.31 -9.39
C TRP A 40 -10.76 7.82 -9.59
N TYR A 41 -11.99 7.53 -9.95
CA TYR A 41 -12.53 6.19 -10.22
C TYR A 41 -12.36 5.74 -11.68
N ALA A 42 -11.71 6.53 -12.52
CA ALA A 42 -11.42 6.17 -13.91
C ALA A 42 -10.62 4.86 -14.02
N ASN A 43 -10.71 4.20 -15.15
CA ASN A 43 -9.97 2.96 -15.45
C ASN A 43 -10.15 1.85 -14.39
N PRO A 44 -11.39 1.42 -14.08
CA PRO A 44 -11.68 0.54 -12.95
C PRO A 44 -11.02 -0.85 -13.06
N SER A 45 -10.64 -1.28 -14.26
CA SER A 45 -9.98 -2.57 -14.48
C SER A 45 -8.44 -2.52 -14.40
N SER A 46 -7.83 -1.33 -14.36
CA SER A 46 -6.38 -1.17 -14.43
C SER A 46 -5.66 -1.85 -13.27
N LEU A 47 -6.05 -1.53 -12.03
CA LEU A 47 -5.40 -2.09 -10.84
C LEU A 47 -5.71 -3.58 -10.60
N PRO A 48 -6.94 -4.08 -10.76
CA PRO A 48 -7.20 -5.52 -10.72
C PRO A 48 -6.36 -6.31 -11.74
N ASN A 49 -6.20 -5.79 -12.96
CA ASN A 49 -5.36 -6.43 -13.96
C ASN A 49 -3.87 -6.39 -13.56
N LEU A 50 -3.38 -5.26 -13.06
CA LEU A 50 -2.00 -5.14 -12.58
C LEU A 50 -1.72 -6.12 -11.43
N LEU A 51 -2.58 -6.18 -10.42
CA LEU A 51 -2.44 -7.11 -9.30
C LEU A 51 -2.43 -8.57 -9.77
N LYS A 52 -3.29 -8.92 -10.70
CA LYS A 52 -3.31 -10.24 -11.34
C LYS A 52 -1.99 -10.56 -12.05
N GLU A 53 -1.42 -9.60 -12.79
CA GLU A 53 -0.14 -9.81 -13.48
C GLU A 53 1.03 -9.94 -12.49
N ILE A 54 1.02 -9.20 -11.39
CA ILE A 54 2.01 -9.35 -10.32
C ILE A 54 1.93 -10.75 -9.70
N ASP A 55 0.73 -11.22 -9.37
CA ASP A 55 0.51 -12.55 -8.78
C ASP A 55 0.96 -13.69 -9.72
N LEU A 56 0.73 -13.52 -11.04
CA LEU A 56 1.10 -14.52 -12.05
C LEU A 56 2.60 -14.53 -12.39
N ARG A 57 3.30 -13.38 -12.31
CA ARG A 57 4.65 -13.23 -12.84
C ARG A 57 5.71 -13.05 -11.77
N THR A 58 5.33 -12.93 -10.52
CA THR A 58 6.26 -12.71 -9.41
C THR A 58 5.93 -13.60 -8.23
N THR A 59 6.82 -13.61 -7.24
CA THR A 59 6.60 -14.28 -5.95
C THR A 59 6.04 -13.32 -4.89
N ILE A 60 5.68 -12.11 -5.28
CA ILE A 60 5.14 -11.10 -4.35
C ILE A 60 3.68 -11.43 -4.03
N PRO A 61 3.34 -11.74 -2.78
CA PRO A 61 1.95 -11.98 -2.41
C PRO A 61 1.16 -10.67 -2.46
N VAL A 62 0.16 -10.58 -3.35
CA VAL A 62 -0.68 -9.39 -3.52
C VAL A 62 -2.14 -9.69 -3.23
N GLU A 63 -2.90 -8.67 -2.83
CA GLU A 63 -4.35 -8.76 -2.78
C GLU A 63 -4.95 -8.85 -4.19
N SER A 64 -6.15 -9.43 -4.31
CA SER A 64 -6.83 -9.59 -5.61
C SER A 64 -7.43 -8.29 -6.14
N ARG A 65 -7.57 -7.28 -5.30
CA ARG A 65 -8.14 -5.96 -5.63
C ARG A 65 -7.45 -4.86 -4.85
N GLU A 66 -7.48 -3.68 -5.43
CA GLU A 66 -7.09 -2.44 -4.75
C GLU A 66 -8.06 -2.07 -3.63
N VAL A 67 -7.62 -1.17 -2.77
CA VAL A 67 -8.46 -0.50 -1.78
C VAL A 67 -8.63 0.98 -2.17
N ALA A 68 -9.87 1.45 -2.33
CA ALA A 68 -10.13 2.87 -2.48
C ALA A 68 -10.08 3.55 -1.12
N LEU A 69 -9.31 4.64 -1.02
CA LEU A 69 -9.10 5.39 0.23
C LEU A 69 -8.79 6.87 -0.03
N THR A 70 -9.07 7.71 0.96
CA THR A 70 -8.64 9.11 0.99
C THR A 70 -7.35 9.25 1.80
N LEU A 71 -6.71 10.40 1.73
CA LEU A 71 -5.53 10.71 2.57
C LEU A 71 -5.87 10.82 4.08
N SER A 72 -7.15 10.90 4.44
CA SER A 72 -7.62 10.89 5.84
C SER A 72 -7.97 9.49 6.35
N ASP A 73 -7.97 8.47 5.50
CA ASP A 73 -8.29 7.09 5.90
C ASP A 73 -7.16 6.49 6.74
N ALA A 74 -7.51 5.89 7.87
CA ALA A 74 -6.51 5.25 8.75
C ALA A 74 -5.75 4.12 8.07
N ARG A 75 -6.37 3.41 7.11
CA ARG A 75 -5.75 2.34 6.32
C ARG A 75 -4.62 2.82 5.40
N LEU A 76 -4.49 4.13 5.19
CA LEU A 76 -3.40 4.72 4.40
C LEU A 76 -2.02 4.20 4.83
N TRP A 77 -1.83 4.00 6.13
CA TRP A 77 -0.53 3.62 6.70
C TRP A 77 -0.15 2.15 6.50
N ASP A 78 -1.11 1.32 6.10
CA ASP A 78 -0.93 -0.10 5.79
C ASP A 78 -0.73 -0.35 4.29
N VAL A 79 -0.89 0.70 3.46
CA VAL A 79 -0.80 0.62 2.00
C VAL A 79 0.52 1.21 1.53
N PRO A 80 1.45 0.42 0.98
CA PRO A 80 2.78 0.93 0.59
C PRO A 80 2.78 1.70 -0.73
N TYR A 81 1.78 1.51 -1.57
CA TYR A 81 1.71 2.06 -2.93
C TYR A 81 0.36 2.73 -3.16
N LEU A 82 0.38 4.02 -3.45
CA LEU A 82 -0.79 4.81 -3.85
C LEU A 82 -0.79 5.01 -5.37
N TYR A 83 -1.94 4.79 -5.96
CA TYR A 83 -2.20 5.06 -7.36
C TYR A 83 -3.29 6.14 -7.47
N LEU A 84 -2.97 7.20 -8.19
CA LEU A 84 -3.86 8.31 -8.49
C LEU A 84 -4.00 8.39 -10.02
N THR A 85 -5.22 8.38 -10.51
CA THR A 85 -5.52 8.52 -11.94
C THR A 85 -6.80 9.30 -12.14
N GLY A 86 -7.05 9.76 -13.35
CA GLY A 86 -8.31 10.37 -13.74
C GLY A 86 -8.19 11.33 -14.91
N HIS A 87 -9.28 12.05 -15.13
CA HIS A 87 -9.37 13.17 -16.06
C HIS A 87 -9.67 14.45 -15.27
N GLY A 88 -9.22 15.59 -15.76
CA GLY A 88 -9.58 16.88 -15.21
C GLY A 88 -8.69 17.36 -14.07
N ASN A 89 -9.27 17.84 -12.97
CA ASN A 89 -8.51 18.61 -12.00
C ASN A 89 -8.33 17.87 -10.67
N LEU A 90 -7.10 17.92 -10.17
CA LEU A 90 -6.68 17.45 -8.85
C LEU A 90 -6.56 18.64 -7.90
N ARG A 91 -7.02 18.49 -6.66
CA ARG A 91 -6.78 19.44 -5.58
C ARG A 91 -6.62 18.75 -4.24
N TRP A 92 -5.55 19.09 -3.51
CA TRP A 92 -5.34 18.69 -2.12
C TRP A 92 -5.53 19.86 -1.17
N SER A 93 -6.19 19.60 -0.05
CA SER A 93 -6.23 20.52 1.09
C SER A 93 -4.85 20.58 1.77
N GLU A 94 -4.63 21.57 2.63
CA GLU A 94 -3.38 21.66 3.41
C GLU A 94 -3.19 20.45 4.35
N ALA A 95 -4.27 19.94 4.92
CA ALA A 95 -4.22 18.75 5.78
C ALA A 95 -3.79 17.49 4.99
N GLU A 96 -4.29 17.35 3.76
CA GLU A 96 -3.92 16.25 2.87
C GLU A 96 -2.46 16.36 2.43
N LEU A 97 -1.97 17.56 2.11
CA LEU A 97 -0.57 17.77 1.78
C LEU A 97 0.36 17.41 2.95
N VAL A 98 0.00 17.77 4.19
CA VAL A 98 0.75 17.35 5.39
C VAL A 98 0.77 15.82 5.54
N THR A 99 -0.38 15.19 5.35
CA THR A 99 -0.49 13.73 5.45
C THR A 99 0.32 13.04 4.36
N LEU A 100 0.23 13.51 3.12
CA LEU A 100 0.94 12.93 1.98
C LEU A 100 2.47 13.07 2.13
N ARG A 101 2.97 14.21 2.61
CA ARG A 101 4.41 14.37 2.96
C ARG A 101 4.86 13.34 3.98
N ARG A 102 4.06 13.12 5.03
CA ARG A 102 4.38 12.12 6.07
C ARG A 102 4.35 10.70 5.53
N TYR A 103 3.40 10.40 4.65
CA TYR A 103 3.29 9.10 3.99
C TYR A 103 4.54 8.81 3.14
N LEU A 104 4.92 9.75 2.28
CA LEU A 104 6.12 9.63 1.42
C LEU A 104 7.42 9.58 2.22
N ALA A 105 7.54 10.39 3.29
CA ALA A 105 8.70 10.37 4.19
C ALA A 105 8.88 9.03 4.93
N ARG A 106 7.82 8.22 5.07
CA ARG A 106 7.87 6.88 5.65
C ARG A 106 8.17 5.77 4.63
N GLY A 107 8.46 6.12 3.39
CA GLY A 107 8.75 5.17 2.32
C GLY A 107 7.54 4.76 1.49
N GLY A 108 6.40 5.41 1.67
CA GLY A 108 5.25 5.24 0.78
C GLY A 108 5.58 5.71 -0.64
N PHE A 109 4.93 5.13 -1.62
CA PHE A 109 5.10 5.46 -3.03
C PHE A 109 3.79 6.02 -3.61
N LEU A 110 3.87 7.11 -4.38
CA LEU A 110 2.75 7.70 -5.10
C LEU A 110 3.01 7.64 -6.60
N HIS A 111 2.16 6.93 -7.32
CA HIS A 111 2.10 6.92 -8.77
C HIS A 111 0.92 7.77 -9.23
N ILE A 112 1.19 8.74 -10.11
CA ILE A 112 0.15 9.57 -10.74
C ILE A 112 0.15 9.26 -12.23
N ASP A 113 -1.01 8.86 -12.74
CA ASP A 113 -1.25 8.50 -14.12
C ASP A 113 -2.32 9.43 -14.71
N ASP A 114 -1.89 10.41 -15.48
CA ASP A 114 -2.80 11.35 -16.16
C ASP A 114 -3.48 10.65 -17.35
N SER A 115 -4.72 10.28 -17.19
CA SER A 115 -5.50 9.73 -18.30
C SER A 115 -5.76 10.78 -19.38
N TYR A 116 -6.04 12.01 -18.97
CA TYR A 116 -6.10 13.21 -19.84
C TYR A 116 -6.44 14.47 -19.02
N GLY A 117 -5.62 15.52 -19.19
CA GLY A 117 -5.94 16.87 -18.71
C GLY A 117 -5.68 17.11 -17.23
N MET A 118 -4.93 16.26 -16.54
CA MET A 118 -4.53 16.47 -15.16
C MET A 118 -3.18 17.19 -15.02
N ASP A 119 -2.34 17.25 -16.05
CA ASP A 119 -0.94 17.68 -15.98
C ASP A 119 -0.77 19.02 -15.24
N GLU A 120 -1.52 20.05 -15.60
CA GLU A 120 -1.42 21.37 -14.94
C GLU A 120 -1.75 21.30 -13.44
N SER A 121 -2.80 20.56 -13.09
CA SER A 121 -3.22 20.43 -11.70
C SER A 121 -2.26 19.57 -10.89
N VAL A 122 -1.74 18.51 -11.47
CA VAL A 122 -0.72 17.64 -10.86
C VAL A 122 0.54 18.44 -10.58
N ARG A 123 1.08 19.19 -11.56
CA ARG A 123 2.27 20.02 -11.37
C ARG A 123 2.07 21.08 -10.29
N ARG A 124 0.91 21.72 -10.26
CA ARG A 124 0.56 22.68 -9.21
C ARG A 124 0.55 22.03 -7.83
N GLU A 125 -0.10 20.89 -7.69
CA GLU A 125 -0.22 20.22 -6.40
C GLU A 125 1.11 19.59 -5.95
N VAL A 126 1.92 19.05 -6.85
CA VAL A 126 3.26 18.55 -6.53
C VAL A 126 4.20 19.69 -6.12
N LEU A 127 4.11 20.86 -6.75
CA LEU A 127 4.87 22.04 -6.31
C LEU A 127 4.46 22.51 -4.91
N ARG A 128 3.18 22.42 -4.55
CA ARG A 128 2.71 22.68 -3.18
C ARG A 128 3.20 21.61 -2.19
N LEU A 129 3.27 20.35 -2.65
CA LEU A 129 3.75 19.24 -1.84
C LEU A 129 5.25 19.36 -1.53
N TYR A 130 6.07 19.68 -2.55
CA TYR A 130 7.53 19.81 -2.45
C TYR A 130 8.04 21.03 -3.22
N PRO A 131 7.96 22.24 -2.64
CA PRO A 131 8.38 23.47 -3.33
C PRO A 131 9.84 23.49 -3.79
N GLU A 132 10.71 22.80 -3.03
CA GLU A 132 12.15 22.75 -3.31
C GLU A 132 12.56 21.60 -4.26
N ASN A 133 11.61 20.71 -4.59
CA ASN A 133 11.87 19.54 -5.42
C ASN A 133 10.85 19.44 -6.56
N PRO A 134 11.02 20.23 -7.64
CA PRO A 134 10.12 20.19 -8.77
C PRO A 134 10.17 18.83 -9.49
N LEU A 135 9.13 18.55 -10.25
CA LEU A 135 9.12 17.37 -11.14
C LEU A 135 10.26 17.50 -12.16
N VAL A 136 10.98 16.40 -12.34
CA VAL A 136 12.08 16.29 -13.31
C VAL A 136 11.66 15.34 -14.42
N GLU A 137 11.82 15.78 -15.65
CA GLU A 137 11.58 14.92 -16.81
C GLU A 137 12.64 13.83 -16.88
N VAL A 138 12.20 12.59 -17.09
CA VAL A 138 13.08 11.46 -17.31
C VAL A 138 13.06 11.17 -18.81
N PRO A 139 14.19 11.34 -19.53
CA PRO A 139 14.25 11.03 -20.95
C PRO A 139 14.06 9.54 -21.18
N LEU A 140 13.39 9.20 -22.30
CA LEU A 140 13.17 7.85 -22.76
C LEU A 140 14.44 7.22 -23.34
#